data_4264e0deda4f1689eb7674dbf523fd13
#
_entry.id   4264e0deda4f1689eb7674dbf523fd13
#
_cell.length_a   1.000
_cell.length_b   1.000
_cell.length_c   1.000
_cell.angle_alpha   90.00
_cell.angle_beta   90.00
_cell.angle_gamma   90.00
#
_symmetry.space_group_name_H-M   'P 1'
#
loop_
_entity.id
_entity.type
_entity.pdbx_description
1 polymer ?
#
loop_
_entity_poly.entity_id
_entity_poly.type
_entity_poly.pdbx_seq_one_letter_code
_entity_poly.pdbx_strand_id
1 'polypeptide(L)'
;MKRMITTILLLLLFVPLFSQDRTLEKVDENVYRYRVTNSEGSVTQKGTYIKNEEGNLLMHGYWSNDLGTKALYRRGILVWIKPKGHPRYTYKQIELEQLKAEVRRLKDLIALNGQS
;
A
#
# COMPACT_ATOMS: atom_id res chain seq x y z
N MET A 1 -8.51 -21.68 -9.41
CA MET A 1 -9.21 -20.46 -9.79
C MET A 1 -10.58 -20.35 -9.17
N LYS A 2 -11.43 -21.37 -9.21
CA LYS A 2 -12.77 -21.29 -8.60
C LYS A 2 -12.75 -21.01 -7.11
N ARG A 3 -11.73 -21.52 -6.37
CA ARG A 3 -11.58 -21.28 -4.94
C ARG A 3 -11.25 -19.83 -4.62
N MET A 4 -10.43 -19.17 -5.44
CA MET A 4 -10.09 -17.77 -5.25
C MET A 4 -11.30 -16.86 -5.47
N ILE A 5 -12.10 -17.16 -6.49
CA ILE A 5 -13.33 -16.42 -6.78
C ILE A 5 -14.32 -16.55 -5.62
N THR A 6 -14.46 -17.75 -5.05
CA THR A 6 -15.36 -17.99 -3.92
C THR A 6 -14.89 -17.22 -2.68
N THR A 7 -13.57 -17.20 -2.42
CA THR A 7 -12.99 -16.45 -1.29
C THR A 7 -13.20 -14.96 -1.47
N ILE A 8 -13.02 -14.43 -2.68
CA ILE A 8 -13.26 -13.03 -3.01
C ILE A 8 -14.73 -12.68 -2.81
N LEU A 9 -15.65 -13.54 -3.23
CA LEU A 9 -17.09 -13.35 -3.04
C LEU A 9 -17.46 -13.31 -1.57
N LEU A 10 -16.86 -14.17 -0.74
CA LEU A 10 -17.08 -14.17 0.70
C LEU A 10 -16.58 -12.87 1.33
N LEU A 11 -15.41 -12.40 0.92
CA LEU A 11 -14.87 -11.11 1.37
C LEU A 11 -15.78 -9.96 0.95
N LEU A 12 -16.33 -10.01 -0.26
CA LEU A 12 -17.27 -9.00 -0.75
C LEU A 12 -18.58 -9.00 0.04
N LEU A 13 -19.03 -10.15 0.53
CA LEU A 13 -20.21 -10.24 1.37
C LEU A 13 -20.00 -9.61 2.75
N PHE A 14 -18.78 -9.63 3.26
CA PHE A 14 -18.45 -8.98 4.53
C PHE A 14 -18.12 -7.49 4.40
N VAL A 15 -17.94 -6.98 3.18
CA VAL A 15 -17.59 -5.61 2.90
C VAL A 15 -18.74 -4.74 2.35
N PRO A 16 -19.99 -5.21 2.21
CA PRO A 16 -21.06 -4.36 1.65
C PRO A 16 -21.37 -3.15 2.52
N LEU A 17 -21.00 -3.18 3.79
CA LEU A 17 -21.18 -2.03 4.68
C LEU A 17 -20.23 -0.88 4.33
N PHE A 18 -19.12 -1.15 3.65
CA PHE A 18 -18.13 -0.16 3.28
C PHE A 18 -18.16 0.19 1.79
N SER A 19 -18.95 -0.52 1.00
CA SER A 19 -19.25 -0.23 -0.42
C SER A 19 -18.08 0.36 -1.20
N GLN A 20 -16.92 -0.32 -1.17
CA GLN A 20 -15.75 0.11 -1.92
C GLN A 20 -15.68 -0.64 -3.24
N ASP A 21 -15.66 0.10 -4.33
CA ASP A 21 -15.42 -0.44 -5.65
C ASP A 21 -13.96 -0.27 -6.02
N ARG A 22 -13.34 -1.36 -6.41
CA ARG A 22 -11.96 -1.37 -6.89
C ARG A 22 -11.97 -1.63 -8.38
N THR A 23 -11.36 -0.72 -9.13
CA THR A 23 -11.25 -0.87 -10.57
C THR A 23 -9.79 -0.95 -10.98
N LEU A 24 -9.51 -1.84 -11.90
CA LEU A 24 -8.19 -1.99 -12.50
C LEU A 24 -8.37 -1.93 -14.01
N GLU A 25 -7.90 -0.86 -14.63
CA GLU A 25 -8.08 -0.59 -16.04
C GLU A 25 -6.74 -0.66 -16.76
N LYS A 26 -6.68 -1.48 -17.80
CA LYS A 26 -5.49 -1.52 -18.65
C LYS A 26 -5.45 -0.27 -19.53
N VAL A 27 -4.45 0.59 -19.33
CA VAL A 27 -4.32 1.85 -20.07
C VAL A 27 -3.25 1.80 -21.15
N ASP A 28 -2.32 0.85 -21.03
CA ASP A 28 -1.26 0.62 -22.01
C ASP A 28 -0.78 -0.83 -21.87
N GLU A 29 0.13 -1.26 -22.71
CA GLU A 29 0.74 -2.58 -22.57
C GLU A 29 1.48 -2.64 -21.22
N ASN A 30 1.12 -3.60 -20.39
CA ASN A 30 1.69 -3.80 -19.06
C ASN A 30 1.48 -2.63 -18.08
N VAL A 31 0.61 -1.67 -18.38
CA VAL A 31 0.31 -0.54 -17.49
C VAL A 31 -1.18 -0.54 -17.15
N TYR A 32 -1.48 -0.48 -15.85
CA TYR A 32 -2.84 -0.55 -15.34
C TYR A 32 -3.10 0.61 -14.40
N ARG A 33 -4.27 1.24 -14.53
CA ARG A 33 -4.73 2.27 -13.62
C ARG A 33 -5.59 1.63 -12.55
N TYR A 34 -5.29 1.92 -11.29
CA TYR A 34 -6.01 1.42 -10.14
C TYR A 34 -6.75 2.55 -9.43
N ARG A 35 -8.01 2.31 -9.10
CA ARG A 35 -8.84 3.24 -8.34
C ARG A 35 -9.69 2.49 -7.35
N VAL A 36 -9.88 3.11 -6.19
CA VAL A 36 -10.87 2.67 -5.20
C VAL A 36 -11.85 3.81 -5.03
N THR A 37 -13.14 3.52 -5.17
CA THR A 37 -14.21 4.49 -4.95
C THR A 37 -15.08 4.05 -3.80
N ASN A 38 -15.62 5.01 -3.03
CA ASN A 38 -16.54 4.72 -1.95
C ASN A 38 -17.98 4.67 -2.47
N SER A 39 -18.95 4.45 -1.57
CA SER A 39 -20.37 4.38 -1.90
C SER A 39 -20.93 5.67 -2.50
N GLU A 40 -20.27 6.80 -2.27
CA GLU A 40 -20.66 8.10 -2.79
C GLU A 40 -20.05 8.38 -4.16
N GLY A 41 -19.25 7.45 -4.70
CA GLY A 41 -18.58 7.62 -5.97
C GLY A 41 -17.30 8.43 -5.91
N SER A 42 -16.83 8.80 -4.72
CA SER A 42 -15.58 9.53 -4.56
C SER A 42 -14.39 8.60 -4.60
N VAL A 43 -13.30 9.03 -5.25
CA VAL A 43 -12.07 8.25 -5.32
C VAL A 43 -11.34 8.37 -3.98
N THR A 44 -11.15 7.23 -3.30
CA THR A 44 -10.47 7.19 -2.00
C THR A 44 -9.00 6.80 -2.13
N GLN A 45 -8.64 6.13 -3.22
CA GLN A 45 -7.26 5.76 -3.50
C GLN A 45 -7.07 5.62 -5.01
N LYS A 46 -5.93 6.05 -5.52
CA LYS A 46 -5.60 5.88 -6.93
C LYS A 46 -4.11 5.72 -7.12
N GLY A 47 -3.74 4.99 -8.17
CA GLY A 47 -2.36 4.76 -8.52
C GLY A 47 -2.24 3.99 -9.81
N THR A 48 -1.01 3.57 -10.10
CA THR A 48 -0.70 2.83 -11.31
C THR A 48 0.06 1.56 -10.96
N TYR A 49 -0.26 0.47 -11.63
CA TYR A 49 0.49 -0.77 -11.59
C TYR A 49 1.19 -0.99 -12.92
N ILE A 50 2.36 -1.58 -12.87
CA ILE A 50 2.99 -2.15 -14.05
C ILE A 50 3.07 -3.66 -13.89
N LYS A 51 2.95 -4.38 -15.00
CA LYS A 51 3.06 -5.82 -15.01
C LYS A 51 4.48 -6.20 -15.40
N ASN A 52 5.15 -6.99 -14.54
CA ASN A 52 6.51 -7.42 -14.82
C ASN A 52 6.50 -8.66 -15.75
N GLU A 53 7.69 -9.18 -16.05
CA GLU A 53 7.84 -10.32 -16.95
C GLU A 53 7.21 -11.59 -16.39
N GLU A 54 7.11 -11.69 -15.07
CA GLU A 54 6.52 -12.84 -14.40
C GLU A 54 4.99 -12.74 -14.30
N GLY A 55 4.41 -11.65 -14.78
CA GLY A 55 2.98 -11.43 -14.74
C GLY A 55 2.47 -10.82 -13.45
N ASN A 56 3.35 -10.39 -12.54
CA ASN A 56 2.97 -9.75 -11.29
C ASN A 56 2.76 -8.25 -11.48
N LEU A 57 1.76 -7.72 -10.78
CA LEU A 57 1.50 -6.29 -10.76
C LEU A 57 2.33 -5.63 -9.68
N LEU A 58 3.09 -4.60 -10.06
CA LEU A 58 3.94 -3.84 -9.16
C LEU A 58 3.44 -2.40 -9.11
N MET A 59 3.36 -1.83 -7.93
CA MET A 59 3.03 -0.41 -7.78
C MET A 59 4.11 0.43 -8.46
N HIS A 60 3.69 1.40 -9.26
CA HIS A 60 4.63 2.22 -10.03
C HIS A 60 4.05 3.61 -10.25
N GLY A 61 4.89 4.64 -10.12
CA GLY A 61 4.46 6.01 -10.28
C GLY A 61 3.82 6.58 -9.03
N TYR A 62 3.00 7.60 -9.21
CA TYR A 62 2.39 8.33 -8.11
C TYR A 62 1.16 7.61 -7.59
N TRP A 63 1.06 7.54 -6.26
CA TRP A 63 -0.08 7.00 -5.55
C TRP A 63 -0.60 8.06 -4.59
N SER A 64 -1.91 8.12 -4.42
CA SER A 64 -2.54 9.07 -3.51
C SER A 64 -3.81 8.49 -2.92
N ASN A 65 -4.21 9.01 -1.77
CA ASN A 65 -5.48 8.65 -1.15
C ASN A 65 -6.24 9.93 -0.74
N ASP A 66 -7.47 9.76 -0.29
CA ASP A 66 -8.32 10.88 0.12
C ASP A 66 -7.94 11.47 1.47
N LEU A 67 -7.03 10.82 2.21
CA LEU A 67 -6.49 11.34 3.47
C LEU A 67 -5.35 12.33 3.24
N GLY A 68 -4.98 12.58 1.98
CA GLY A 68 -3.93 13.51 1.64
C GLY A 68 -2.53 12.93 1.63
N THR A 69 -2.40 11.61 1.74
CA THR A 69 -1.11 10.94 1.61
C THR A 69 -0.78 10.75 0.14
N LYS A 70 0.45 11.07 -0.22
CA LYS A 70 1.00 10.86 -1.56
C LYS A 70 2.26 10.03 -1.47
N ALA A 71 2.51 9.22 -2.48
CA ALA A 71 3.69 8.36 -2.52
C ALA A 71 4.16 8.20 -3.96
N LEU A 72 5.43 7.90 -4.11
CA LEU A 72 6.02 7.53 -5.38
C LEU A 72 6.63 6.14 -5.27
N TYR A 73 6.24 5.28 -6.19
CA TYR A 73 6.78 3.92 -6.29
C TYR A 73 7.52 3.76 -7.59
N ARG A 74 8.53 2.93 -7.58
CA ARG A 74 9.27 2.54 -8.78
C ARG A 74 9.40 1.02 -8.76
N ARG A 75 8.66 0.35 -9.66
CA ARG A 75 8.67 -1.10 -9.83
C ARG A 75 8.48 -1.85 -8.51
N GLY A 76 7.48 -1.42 -7.72
CA GLY A 76 7.14 -2.05 -6.45
C GLY A 76 7.91 -1.53 -5.25
N ILE A 77 8.89 -0.66 -5.45
CA ILE A 77 9.72 -0.12 -4.38
C ILE A 77 9.27 1.30 -4.05
N LEU A 78 9.00 1.55 -2.78
CA LEU A 78 8.63 2.88 -2.31
C LEU A 78 9.84 3.82 -2.38
N VAL A 79 9.75 4.87 -3.20
CA VAL A 79 10.80 5.89 -3.32
C VAL A 79 10.65 6.94 -2.22
N TRP A 80 9.43 7.46 -2.06
CA TRP A 80 9.11 8.38 -0.98
C TRP A 80 7.63 8.32 -0.66
N ILE A 81 7.28 8.77 0.54
CA ILE A 81 5.91 8.95 0.98
C ILE A 81 5.76 10.29 1.71
N LYS A 82 4.66 10.96 1.47
CA LYS A 82 4.36 12.25 2.12
C LYS A 82 2.95 12.20 2.69
N PRO A 83 2.82 11.95 4.00
CA PRO A 83 1.52 12.09 4.66
C PRO A 83 1.07 13.54 4.69
N LYS A 84 -0.23 13.77 4.78
CA LYS A 84 -0.79 15.11 4.85
C LYS A 84 -0.24 15.85 6.07
N GLY A 85 0.26 17.07 5.84
CA GLY A 85 0.81 17.90 6.92
C GLY A 85 2.19 17.51 7.39
N HIS A 86 2.82 16.54 6.75
CA HIS A 86 4.16 16.07 7.09
C HIS A 86 5.11 16.27 5.92
N PRO A 87 6.42 16.34 6.19
CA PRO A 87 7.40 16.38 5.11
C PRO A 87 7.47 15.05 4.39
N ARG A 88 8.16 15.05 3.26
CA ARG A 88 8.39 13.85 2.45
C ARG A 88 9.42 12.98 3.14
N TYR A 89 9.12 11.69 3.28
CA TYR A 89 10.04 10.69 3.81
C TYR A 89 10.53 9.81 2.67
N THR A 90 11.85 9.69 2.52
CA THR A 90 12.44 8.78 1.55
C THR A 90 12.47 7.35 2.08
N TYR A 91 12.64 6.38 1.20
CA TYR A 91 12.80 4.98 1.59
C TYR A 91 13.89 4.79 2.64
N LYS A 92 15.04 5.46 2.45
CA LYS A 92 16.15 5.35 3.41
C LYS A 92 15.79 5.90 4.77
N GLN A 93 15.04 6.98 4.82
CA GLN A 93 14.59 7.57 6.10
C GLN A 93 13.61 6.64 6.81
N ILE A 94 12.68 6.04 6.07
CA ILE A 94 11.73 5.09 6.64
C ILE A 94 12.47 3.88 7.20
N GLU A 95 13.38 3.32 6.42
CA GLU A 95 14.19 2.18 6.83
C GLU A 95 15.00 2.49 8.08
N LEU A 96 15.61 3.69 8.14
CA LEU A 96 16.38 4.13 9.30
C LEU A 96 15.50 4.22 10.55
N GLU A 97 14.30 4.78 10.44
CA GLU A 97 13.38 4.88 11.57
C GLU A 97 12.91 3.51 12.05
N GLN A 98 12.66 2.59 11.11
CA GLN A 98 12.31 1.22 11.45
C GLN A 98 13.44 0.50 12.16
N LEU A 99 14.68 0.70 11.72
CA LEU A 99 15.86 0.12 12.37
C LEU A 99 16.08 0.69 13.76
N LYS A 100 15.87 2.00 13.92
CA LYS A 100 15.98 2.64 15.25
C LYS A 100 14.94 2.06 16.22
N ALA A 101 13.71 1.86 15.76
CA ALA A 101 12.66 1.27 16.57
C ALA A 101 13.00 -0.18 16.95
N GLU A 102 13.54 -0.95 16.03
CA GLU A 102 13.94 -2.34 16.27
C GLU A 102 15.09 -2.42 17.27
N VAL A 103 16.09 -1.56 17.13
CA VAL A 103 17.22 -1.50 18.09
C VAL A 103 16.72 -1.16 19.48
N ARG A 104 15.81 -0.20 19.60
CA ARG A 104 15.22 0.19 20.88
C ARG A 104 14.48 -0.98 21.51
N ARG A 105 13.69 -1.70 20.73
CA ARG A 105 12.95 -2.88 21.19
C ARG A 105 13.89 -3.98 21.72
N LEU A 106 14.97 -4.23 20.97
CA LEU A 106 15.96 -5.23 21.36
C LEU A 106 16.70 -4.83 22.64
N LYS A 107 17.03 -3.55 22.78
CA LYS A 107 17.67 -3.05 24.02
C LYS A 107 16.75 -3.22 25.22
N ASP A 108 15.46 -2.97 25.07
CA ASP A 108 14.48 -3.14 26.15
C ASP A 108 14.38 -4.61 26.56
N LEU A 109 14.38 -5.54 25.59
CA LEU A 109 14.36 -6.96 25.86
C LEU A 109 15.61 -7.44 26.61
N ILE A 110 16.79 -6.94 26.23
CA ILE A 110 18.05 -7.26 26.89
C ILE A 110 18.01 -6.75 28.33
N ALA A 111 17.51 -5.54 28.56
CA ALA A 111 17.40 -4.97 29.89
C ALA A 111 16.48 -5.79 30.79
N LEU A 112 15.33 -6.26 30.26
CA LEU A 112 14.41 -7.11 30.98
C LEU A 112 15.04 -8.45 31.37
N ASN A 113 15.77 -9.07 30.43
CA ASN A 113 16.45 -10.34 30.69
C ASN A 113 17.61 -10.19 31.68
N GLY A 114 18.30 -9.04 31.65
CA GLY A 114 19.41 -8.76 32.55
C GLY A 114 19.02 -8.48 33.99
N GLN A 115 17.72 -8.26 34.25
CA GLN A 115 17.21 -8.00 35.59
C GLN A 115 16.73 -9.26 36.31
N SER A 116 16.71 -10.39 35.64
CA SER A 116 16.23 -11.64 36.22
C SER A 116 17.32 -12.41 37.00
#